data_3e0f0341d58004f32bd0088e8f514b8b
#
_entry.id   3e0f0341d58004f32bd0088e8f514b8b
#
_cell.length_a   1.000
_cell.length_b   1.000
_cell.length_c   1.000
_cell.angle_alpha   90.00
_cell.angle_beta   90.00
_cell.angle_gamma   90.00
#
_symmetry.space_group_name_H-M   'P 1'
#
loop_
_entity.id
_entity.type
_entity.pdbx_description
1 polymer ?
#
loop_
_entity_poly.entity_id
_entity_poly.type
_entity_poly.pdbx_seq_one_letter_code
_entity_poly.pdbx_strand_id
1 'polypeptide(L)'
;MIIWQQKTNEKGEKKMLEAKNKVAFLEQVNQIEVPEQFLEQMQQYEEMIVMYRCAIREVQTKLEILNDALSVRYKRNPINFIKSRIKSPVSIMNKLERRGLEISLESIEKNLNDVAGIRVVCHFVDDIYDVAHMLAIQDDLKILQIKDYIKNPKENGYRSYHMIVEVPVFLPKRKKPMRVEVQIRTIAMDFWASLDHQLRYKKDIENSEEILKELKECAEIISSTDYQMQKIRKKIEKVTEGS
;
A
#
# COMPACT_ATOMS: atom_id res chain seq x y z
N MET A 1 32.98 9.45 -43.31
CA MET A 1 33.29 8.13 -42.69
C MET A 1 34.09 8.26 -41.38
N ILE A 2 35.00 9.21 -41.23
CA ILE A 2 35.87 9.36 -40.04
C ILE A 2 35.15 9.79 -38.77
N ILE A 3 34.09 10.60 -38.83
CA ILE A 3 33.34 11.10 -37.67
C ILE A 3 32.49 10.02 -37.02
N TRP A 4 32.04 8.99 -37.74
CA TRP A 4 31.27 7.86 -37.22
C TRP A 4 32.14 6.86 -36.44
N GLN A 5 33.39 6.67 -36.86
CA GLN A 5 34.35 5.81 -36.16
C GLN A 5 34.82 6.41 -34.83
N GLN A 6 35.00 7.73 -34.74
CA GLN A 6 35.36 8.38 -33.48
C GLN A 6 34.25 8.29 -32.41
N LYS A 7 32.97 8.49 -32.77
CA LYS A 7 31.84 8.39 -31.82
C LYS A 7 31.58 6.96 -31.32
N THR A 8 31.90 5.94 -32.11
CA THR A 8 31.79 4.52 -31.67
C THR A 8 32.92 4.15 -30.73
N ASN A 9 34.12 4.71 -30.92
CA ASN A 9 35.27 4.46 -30.03
C ASN A 9 35.04 5.11 -28.64
N GLU A 10 34.61 6.37 -28.60
CA GLU A 10 34.31 7.06 -27.33
C GLU A 10 33.18 6.35 -26.50
N LYS A 11 32.16 5.82 -27.16
CA LYS A 11 31.11 5.02 -26.47
C LYS A 11 31.66 3.69 -25.95
N GLY A 12 32.60 3.07 -26.66
CA GLY A 12 33.29 1.85 -26.24
C GLY A 12 34.17 2.08 -25.03
N GLU A 13 34.98 3.14 -25.06
CA GLU A 13 35.88 3.53 -23.96
C GLU A 13 35.10 3.92 -22.71
N LYS A 14 33.97 4.65 -22.84
CA LYS A 14 33.11 5.02 -21.71
C LYS A 14 32.49 3.81 -21.04
N LYS A 15 31.94 2.84 -21.81
CA LYS A 15 31.44 1.58 -21.28
C LYS A 15 32.53 0.74 -20.60
N MET A 16 33.73 0.72 -21.14
CA MET A 16 34.83 -0.03 -20.56
C MET A 16 35.35 0.62 -19.26
N LEU A 17 35.33 1.95 -19.17
CA LEU A 17 35.66 2.69 -17.95
C LEU A 17 34.60 2.47 -16.87
N GLU A 18 33.31 2.51 -17.22
CA GLU A 18 32.18 2.19 -16.30
C GLU A 18 32.25 0.75 -15.77
N ALA A 19 32.64 -0.21 -16.64
CA ALA A 19 32.82 -1.60 -16.23
C ALA A 19 34.03 -1.77 -15.29
N LYS A 20 35.15 -1.11 -15.56
CA LYS A 20 36.34 -1.11 -14.68
C LYS A 20 36.06 -0.48 -13.33
N ASN A 21 35.35 0.67 -13.31
CA ASN A 21 34.97 1.33 -12.07
C ASN A 21 34.00 0.45 -11.23
N LYS A 22 33.10 -0.28 -11.89
CA LYS A 22 32.20 -1.22 -11.23
C LYS A 22 32.92 -2.43 -10.61
N VAL A 23 33.95 -2.97 -11.35
CA VAL A 23 34.78 -4.07 -10.83
C VAL A 23 35.64 -3.57 -9.65
N ALA A 24 36.27 -2.42 -9.76
CA ALA A 24 37.07 -1.84 -8.68
C ALA A 24 36.21 -1.52 -7.44
N PHE A 25 34.98 -1.06 -7.63
CA PHE A 25 34.02 -0.86 -6.55
C PHE A 25 33.63 -2.18 -5.87
N LEU A 26 33.36 -3.24 -6.65
CA LEU A 26 33.06 -4.57 -6.11
C LEU A 26 34.22 -5.19 -5.35
N GLU A 27 35.48 -4.97 -5.84
CA GLU A 27 36.68 -5.41 -5.13
C GLU A 27 36.89 -4.66 -3.82
N GLN A 28 36.59 -3.35 -3.76
CA GLN A 28 36.62 -2.57 -2.52
C GLN A 28 35.54 -2.99 -1.54
N VAL A 29 34.32 -3.29 -2.03
CA VAL A 29 33.21 -3.80 -1.20
C VAL A 29 33.55 -5.16 -0.60
N ASN A 30 34.24 -6.05 -1.35
CA ASN A 30 34.67 -7.34 -0.83
C ASN A 30 35.80 -7.27 0.24
N GLN A 31 36.46 -6.12 0.39
CA GLN A 31 37.45 -5.87 1.44
C GLN A 31 36.87 -5.22 2.70
N ILE A 32 35.60 -4.82 2.68
CA ILE A 32 34.94 -4.27 3.86
C ILE A 32 34.55 -5.44 4.77
N GLU A 33 35.28 -5.59 5.87
CA GLU A 33 34.83 -6.45 6.97
C GLU A 33 33.59 -5.84 7.59
N VAL A 34 32.41 -6.36 7.20
CA VAL A 34 31.12 -5.94 7.77
C VAL A 34 31.06 -6.53 9.18
N PRO A 35 30.88 -5.71 10.25
CA PRO A 35 30.78 -6.21 11.61
C PRO A 35 29.69 -7.28 11.73
N GLU A 36 29.99 -8.38 12.41
CA GLU A 36 29.06 -9.50 12.61
C GLU A 36 27.71 -9.03 13.18
N GLN A 37 27.74 -8.11 14.11
CA GLN A 37 26.56 -7.48 14.70
C GLN A 37 25.66 -6.78 13.64
N PHE A 38 26.25 -6.17 12.62
CA PHE A 38 25.50 -5.54 11.54
C PHE A 38 24.83 -6.59 10.64
N LEU A 39 25.52 -7.69 10.35
CA LEU A 39 24.97 -8.81 9.58
C LEU A 39 23.79 -9.46 10.32
N GLU A 40 23.90 -9.65 11.63
CA GLU A 40 22.82 -10.16 12.47
C GLU A 40 21.60 -9.23 12.45
N GLN A 41 21.80 -7.93 12.57
CA GLN A 41 20.70 -6.94 12.50
C GLN A 41 20.03 -6.94 11.12
N MET A 42 20.78 -7.05 10.04
CA MET A 42 20.23 -7.17 8.70
C MET A 42 19.40 -8.45 8.54
N GLN A 43 19.90 -9.58 9.02
CA GLN A 43 19.17 -10.84 8.98
C GLN A 43 17.86 -10.76 9.77
N GLN A 44 17.88 -10.19 10.96
CA GLN A 44 16.68 -9.99 11.78
C GLN A 44 15.66 -9.08 11.08
N TYR A 45 16.13 -8.01 10.40
CA TYR A 45 15.28 -7.15 9.61
C TYR A 45 14.65 -7.90 8.43
N GLU A 46 15.42 -8.70 7.70
CA GLU A 46 14.91 -9.52 6.60
C GLU A 46 13.86 -10.54 7.08
N GLU A 47 14.11 -11.22 8.21
CA GLU A 47 13.14 -12.12 8.82
C GLU A 47 11.84 -11.40 9.17
N MET A 48 11.92 -10.21 9.76
CA MET A 48 10.76 -9.39 10.06
C MET A 48 9.98 -9.05 8.79
N ILE A 49 10.65 -8.64 7.70
CA ILE A 49 10.01 -8.32 6.43
C ILE A 49 9.34 -9.54 5.80
N VAL A 50 9.95 -10.72 5.90
CA VAL A 50 9.34 -11.98 5.46
C VAL A 50 8.03 -12.24 6.22
N MET A 51 8.01 -12.00 7.54
CA MET A 51 6.79 -12.14 8.35
C MET A 51 5.67 -11.21 7.87
N TYR A 52 5.98 -9.94 7.57
CA TYR A 52 5.00 -9.01 7.02
C TYR A 52 4.51 -9.42 5.62
N ARG A 53 5.38 -9.98 4.77
CA ARG A 53 4.97 -10.54 3.47
C ARG A 53 4.04 -11.74 3.63
N CYS A 54 4.30 -12.61 4.60
CA CYS A 54 3.41 -13.74 4.92
C CYS A 54 2.04 -13.21 5.39
N ALA A 55 2.03 -12.23 6.29
CA ALA A 55 0.78 -11.61 6.75
C ALA A 55 -0.04 -10.98 5.61
N ILE A 56 0.62 -10.33 4.64
CA ILE A 56 -0.05 -9.83 3.44
C ILE A 56 -0.71 -10.98 2.68
N ARG A 57 -0.02 -12.11 2.47
CA ARG A 57 -0.59 -13.26 1.75
C ARG A 57 -1.82 -13.82 2.45
N GLU A 58 -1.77 -13.98 3.78
CA GLU A 58 -2.90 -14.46 4.57
C GLU A 58 -4.14 -13.57 4.38
N VAL A 59 -3.98 -12.26 4.54
CA VAL A 59 -5.10 -11.32 4.40
C VAL A 59 -5.55 -11.20 2.94
N GLN A 60 -4.63 -11.22 1.98
CA GLN A 60 -4.95 -11.13 0.56
C GLN A 60 -5.74 -12.35 0.08
N THR A 61 -5.34 -13.57 0.48
CA THR A 61 -6.07 -14.80 0.18
C THR A 61 -7.51 -14.75 0.72
N LYS A 62 -7.69 -14.24 1.95
CA LYS A 62 -9.04 -14.06 2.51
C LYS A 62 -9.90 -13.11 1.67
N LEU A 63 -9.32 -11.98 1.25
CA LEU A 63 -10.03 -11.01 0.41
C LEU A 63 -10.38 -11.59 -0.97
N GLU A 64 -9.51 -12.40 -1.57
CA GLU A 64 -9.75 -13.10 -2.84
C GLU A 64 -10.89 -14.12 -2.68
N ILE A 65 -10.86 -14.95 -1.64
CA ILE A 65 -11.95 -15.90 -1.31
C ILE A 65 -13.28 -15.16 -1.10
N LEU A 66 -13.27 -14.04 -0.36
CA LEU A 66 -14.47 -13.23 -0.15
C LEU A 66 -14.99 -12.64 -1.46
N ASN A 67 -14.11 -12.17 -2.35
CA ASN A 67 -14.51 -11.67 -3.65
C ASN A 67 -15.19 -12.74 -4.49
N ASP A 68 -14.65 -13.97 -4.51
CA ASP A 68 -15.24 -15.10 -5.22
C ASP A 68 -16.62 -15.47 -4.65
N ALA A 69 -16.73 -15.55 -3.32
CA ALA A 69 -18.01 -15.84 -2.65
C ALA A 69 -19.07 -14.75 -2.93
N LEU A 70 -18.67 -13.48 -2.92
CA LEU A 70 -19.55 -12.35 -3.23
C LEU A 70 -19.96 -12.32 -4.70
N SER A 71 -19.07 -12.70 -5.60
CA SER A 71 -19.35 -12.73 -7.04
C SER A 71 -20.52 -13.66 -7.38
N VAL A 72 -20.59 -14.79 -6.70
CA VAL A 72 -21.70 -15.75 -6.84
C VAL A 72 -23.00 -15.14 -6.30
N ARG A 73 -22.95 -14.49 -5.13
CA ARG A 73 -24.13 -13.90 -4.47
C ARG A 73 -24.68 -12.70 -5.24
N TYR A 74 -23.84 -11.80 -5.69
CA TYR A 74 -24.23 -10.55 -6.38
C TYR A 74 -24.26 -10.66 -7.89
N LYS A 75 -23.89 -11.80 -8.47
CA LYS A 75 -23.70 -12.00 -9.92
C LYS A 75 -22.73 -10.96 -10.54
N ARG A 76 -21.83 -10.41 -9.73
CA ARG A 76 -20.80 -9.45 -10.10
C ARG A 76 -19.65 -9.49 -9.08
N ASN A 77 -18.46 -9.09 -9.49
CA ASN A 77 -17.33 -8.93 -8.57
C ASN A 77 -17.43 -7.56 -7.86
N PRO A 78 -17.54 -7.52 -6.52
CA PRO A 78 -17.54 -6.27 -5.78
C PRO A 78 -16.15 -5.63 -5.75
N ILE A 79 -15.08 -6.42 -5.77
CA ILE A 79 -13.69 -5.95 -5.79
C ILE A 79 -13.21 -5.83 -7.24
N ASN A 80 -12.71 -4.65 -7.59
CA ASN A 80 -12.08 -4.39 -8.89
C ASN A 80 -10.64 -4.93 -8.92
N PHE A 81 -9.82 -4.57 -7.91
CA PHE A 81 -8.48 -5.12 -7.74
C PHE A 81 -7.99 -5.03 -6.28
N ILE A 82 -6.99 -5.85 -5.97
CA ILE A 82 -6.26 -5.85 -4.71
C ILE A 82 -4.80 -5.57 -5.02
N LYS A 83 -4.19 -4.61 -4.30
CA LYS A 83 -2.77 -4.28 -4.40
C LYS A 83 -2.15 -4.25 -3.02
N SER A 84 -1.01 -4.92 -2.86
CA SER A 84 -0.28 -4.95 -1.61
C SER A 84 1.10 -4.30 -1.71
N ARG A 85 1.62 -3.85 -0.58
CA ARG A 85 2.97 -3.29 -0.48
C ARG A 85 3.57 -3.52 0.89
N ILE A 86 4.89 -3.65 0.93
CA ILE A 86 5.70 -3.42 2.13
C ILE A 86 6.22 -1.97 2.09
N LYS A 87 6.15 -1.29 3.21
CA LYS A 87 6.68 0.06 3.37
C LYS A 87 8.20 0.03 3.23
N SER A 88 8.77 0.97 2.46
CA SER A 88 10.23 1.02 2.27
C SER A 88 10.96 1.31 3.57
N PRO A 89 12.22 0.81 3.74
CA PRO A 89 13.03 1.07 4.94
C PRO A 89 13.14 2.55 5.28
N VAL A 90 13.40 3.40 4.28
CA VAL A 90 13.47 4.86 4.46
C VAL A 90 12.14 5.42 4.99
N SER A 91 10.99 4.96 4.46
CA SER A 91 9.68 5.41 4.94
C SER A 91 9.36 4.92 6.34
N ILE A 92 9.89 3.77 6.76
CA ILE A 92 9.78 3.25 8.12
C ILE A 92 10.58 4.15 9.06
N MET A 93 11.86 4.40 8.76
CA MET A 93 12.74 5.27 9.56
C MET A 93 12.16 6.67 9.73
N ASN A 94 11.82 7.34 8.63
CA ASN A 94 11.22 8.68 8.67
C ASN A 94 9.92 8.72 9.50
N LYS A 95 9.16 7.63 9.56
CA LYS A 95 7.95 7.56 10.37
C LYS A 95 8.25 7.42 11.86
N LEU A 96 9.26 6.63 12.23
CA LEU A 96 9.72 6.53 13.61
C LEU A 96 10.28 7.86 14.10
N GLU A 97 11.16 8.50 13.32
CA GLU A 97 11.73 9.81 13.64
C GLU A 97 10.66 10.88 13.87
N ARG A 98 9.68 11.01 12.96
CA ARG A 98 8.56 11.97 13.12
C ARG A 98 7.72 11.72 14.36
N ARG A 99 7.75 10.51 14.91
CA ARG A 99 7.06 10.14 16.16
C ARG A 99 7.95 10.23 17.40
N GLY A 100 9.22 10.62 17.23
CA GLY A 100 10.20 10.66 18.33
C GLY A 100 10.51 9.28 18.90
N LEU A 101 10.43 8.22 18.07
CA LEU A 101 10.64 6.85 18.48
C LEU A 101 12.04 6.38 18.05
N GLU A 102 12.62 5.49 18.84
CA GLU A 102 13.89 4.84 18.52
C GLU A 102 13.79 4.04 17.21
N ILE A 103 14.87 4.06 16.40
CA ILE A 103 14.99 3.25 15.20
C ILE A 103 15.48 1.87 15.60
N SER A 104 14.56 0.97 15.92
CA SER A 104 14.82 -0.42 16.28
C SER A 104 13.74 -1.35 15.73
N LEU A 105 14.04 -2.65 15.59
CA LEU A 105 13.07 -3.65 15.13
C LEU A 105 11.89 -3.75 16.08
N GLU A 106 12.16 -3.68 17.38
CA GLU A 106 11.12 -3.69 18.43
C GLU A 106 10.19 -2.48 18.28
N SER A 107 10.76 -1.29 18.05
CA SER A 107 9.99 -0.07 17.86
C SER A 107 9.11 -0.15 16.60
N ILE A 108 9.60 -0.74 15.51
CA ILE A 108 8.81 -0.98 14.28
C ILE A 108 7.61 -1.87 14.61
N GLU A 109 7.84 -3.04 15.21
CA GLU A 109 6.80 -4.01 15.53
C GLU A 109 5.76 -3.45 16.51
N LYS A 110 6.20 -2.72 17.51
CA LYS A 110 5.32 -2.18 18.57
C LYS A 110 4.49 -1.00 18.12
N ASN A 111 5.07 -0.08 17.34
CA ASN A 111 4.50 1.23 17.09
C ASN A 111 3.98 1.46 15.67
N LEU A 112 4.38 0.63 14.69
CA LEU A 112 3.93 0.80 13.31
C LEU A 112 2.88 -0.26 12.91
N ASN A 113 1.75 0.21 12.39
CA ASN A 113 0.64 -0.64 11.95
C ASN A 113 0.54 -0.74 10.42
N ASP A 114 1.41 -0.03 9.68
CA ASP A 114 1.34 0.14 8.24
C ASP A 114 2.62 -0.27 7.50
N VAL A 115 3.42 -1.14 8.12
CA VAL A 115 4.58 -1.77 7.47
C VAL A 115 4.12 -2.68 6.34
N ALA A 116 3.11 -3.51 6.60
CA ALA A 116 2.36 -4.27 5.61
C ALA A 116 1.06 -3.51 5.27
N GLY A 117 0.83 -3.24 4.00
CA GLY A 117 -0.36 -2.54 3.53
C GLY A 117 -1.04 -3.28 2.38
N ILE A 118 -2.36 -3.36 2.42
CA ILE A 118 -3.21 -3.87 1.34
C ILE A 118 -4.19 -2.77 0.96
N ARG A 119 -4.31 -2.52 -0.34
CA ARG A 119 -5.34 -1.66 -0.91
C ARG A 119 -6.33 -2.52 -1.66
N VAL A 120 -7.59 -2.41 -1.29
CA VAL A 120 -8.74 -3.04 -1.95
C VAL A 120 -9.53 -1.95 -2.64
N VAL A 121 -9.75 -2.07 -3.94
CA VAL A 121 -10.54 -1.13 -4.70
C VAL A 121 -11.84 -1.81 -5.12
N CYS A 122 -12.95 -1.28 -4.65
CA CYS A 122 -14.31 -1.75 -4.91
C CYS A 122 -14.99 -0.90 -5.97
N HIS A 123 -16.06 -1.44 -6.57
CA HIS A 123 -16.81 -0.70 -7.58
C HIS A 123 -17.71 0.37 -6.96
N PHE A 124 -18.36 0.08 -5.82
CA PHE A 124 -19.35 0.96 -5.18
C PHE A 124 -19.09 1.14 -3.69
N VAL A 125 -19.68 2.17 -3.11
CA VAL A 125 -19.49 2.52 -1.69
C VAL A 125 -20.01 1.42 -0.75
N ASP A 126 -21.16 0.80 -1.05
CA ASP A 126 -21.70 -0.30 -0.23
C ASP A 126 -20.83 -1.56 -0.29
N ASP A 127 -20.18 -1.85 -1.43
CA ASP A 127 -19.23 -2.96 -1.53
C ASP A 127 -18.06 -2.82 -0.52
N ILE A 128 -17.65 -1.58 -0.22
CA ILE A 128 -16.60 -1.32 0.78
C ILE A 128 -17.01 -1.86 2.14
N TYR A 129 -18.24 -1.55 2.57
CA TYR A 129 -18.74 -1.96 3.88
C TYR A 129 -19.01 -3.46 3.95
N ASP A 130 -19.52 -4.05 2.86
CA ASP A 130 -19.73 -5.49 2.77
C ASP A 130 -18.41 -6.27 2.86
N VAL A 131 -17.39 -5.87 2.11
CA VAL A 131 -16.05 -6.49 2.16
C VAL A 131 -15.41 -6.29 3.53
N ALA A 132 -15.49 -5.07 4.11
CA ALA A 132 -14.97 -4.77 5.44
C ALA A 132 -15.65 -5.61 6.53
N HIS A 133 -16.97 -5.75 6.47
CA HIS A 133 -17.74 -6.55 7.42
C HIS A 133 -17.36 -8.03 7.34
N MET A 134 -17.33 -8.60 6.13
CA MET A 134 -16.97 -10.00 5.94
C MET A 134 -15.53 -10.32 6.33
N LEU A 135 -14.61 -9.39 6.13
CA LEU A 135 -13.24 -9.54 6.63
C LEU A 135 -13.21 -9.49 8.16
N ALA A 136 -14.03 -8.62 8.77
CA ALA A 136 -14.07 -8.43 10.22
C ALA A 136 -14.65 -9.60 11.01
N ILE A 137 -15.52 -10.41 10.41
CA ILE A 137 -16.13 -11.58 11.06
C ILE A 137 -15.30 -12.87 10.93
N GLN A 138 -14.13 -12.82 10.27
CA GLN A 138 -13.21 -13.96 10.24
C GLN A 138 -12.66 -14.23 11.64
N ASP A 139 -12.78 -15.45 12.14
CA ASP A 139 -12.44 -15.85 13.51
C ASP A 139 -10.93 -15.86 13.80
N ASP A 140 -10.12 -16.03 12.76
CA ASP A 140 -8.67 -16.01 12.82
C ASP A 140 -8.05 -14.63 12.56
N LEU A 141 -8.87 -13.57 12.49
CA LEU A 141 -8.46 -12.21 12.24
C LEU A 141 -8.98 -11.28 13.34
N LYS A 142 -8.07 -10.53 13.97
CA LYS A 142 -8.44 -9.58 15.02
C LYS A 142 -8.40 -8.15 14.51
N ILE A 143 -9.50 -7.43 14.66
CA ILE A 143 -9.56 -6.01 14.34
C ILE A 143 -8.96 -5.21 15.50
N LEU A 144 -7.89 -4.46 15.21
CA LEU A 144 -7.24 -3.59 16.19
C LEU A 144 -7.77 -2.14 16.13
N GLN A 145 -8.06 -1.65 14.92
CA GLN A 145 -8.53 -0.28 14.72
C GLN A 145 -9.32 -0.17 13.41
N ILE A 146 -10.34 0.67 13.44
CA ILE A 146 -11.09 1.11 12.25
C ILE A 146 -11.07 2.63 12.19
N LYS A 147 -10.87 3.18 10.98
CA LYS A 147 -11.01 4.60 10.66
C LYS A 147 -11.85 4.74 9.39
N ASP A 148 -13.06 5.24 9.55
CA ASP A 148 -13.99 5.48 8.44
C ASP A 148 -13.84 6.93 7.94
N TYR A 149 -12.92 7.12 6.99
CA TYR A 149 -12.76 8.41 6.31
C TYR A 149 -13.76 8.61 5.17
N ILE A 150 -14.69 7.68 4.95
CA ILE A 150 -15.81 7.89 4.02
C ILE A 150 -16.85 8.75 4.72
N LYS A 151 -17.20 8.40 5.97
CA LYS A 151 -18.12 9.17 6.82
C LYS A 151 -17.50 10.44 7.36
N ASN A 152 -16.20 10.40 7.72
CA ASN A 152 -15.46 11.51 8.29
C ASN A 152 -14.21 11.79 7.45
N PRO A 153 -14.33 12.46 6.30
CA PRO A 153 -13.22 12.76 5.42
C PRO A 153 -12.14 13.58 6.11
N LYS A 154 -10.89 13.45 5.65
CA LYS A 154 -9.82 14.34 6.10
C LYS A 154 -10.03 15.77 5.57
N GLU A 155 -9.30 16.74 6.14
CA GLU A 155 -9.38 18.15 5.77
C GLU A 155 -9.23 18.40 4.25
N ASN A 156 -8.35 17.64 3.59
CA ASN A 156 -8.15 17.71 2.14
C ASN A 156 -9.20 16.96 1.31
N GLY A 157 -10.24 16.39 1.93
CA GLY A 157 -11.27 15.61 1.26
C GLY A 157 -10.97 14.13 1.04
N TYR A 158 -9.81 13.63 1.52
CA TYR A 158 -9.46 12.21 1.39
C TYR A 158 -10.50 11.29 2.02
N ARG A 159 -10.92 10.27 1.26
CA ARG A 159 -11.88 9.23 1.66
C ARG A 159 -11.29 7.83 1.48
N SER A 160 -11.48 6.98 2.46
CA SER A 160 -11.12 5.56 2.46
C SER A 160 -11.62 4.90 3.74
N TYR A 161 -11.91 3.62 3.72
CA TYR A 161 -12.15 2.83 4.92
C TYR A 161 -10.86 2.12 5.31
N HIS A 162 -10.32 2.39 6.49
CA HIS A 162 -9.08 1.81 6.98
C HIS A 162 -9.34 0.84 8.11
N MET A 163 -8.73 -0.34 8.01
CA MET A 163 -8.72 -1.34 9.08
C MET A 163 -7.27 -1.69 9.40
N ILE A 164 -6.93 -1.72 10.68
CA ILE A 164 -5.71 -2.37 11.15
C ILE A 164 -6.14 -3.74 11.65
N VAL A 165 -5.67 -4.76 10.97
CA VAL A 165 -5.96 -6.16 11.29
C VAL A 165 -4.71 -6.85 11.80
N GLU A 166 -4.90 -7.79 12.73
CA GLU A 166 -3.86 -8.69 13.20
C GLU A 166 -4.20 -10.11 12.79
N VAL A 167 -3.29 -10.75 12.08
CA VAL A 167 -3.45 -12.11 11.56
C VAL A 167 -2.31 -12.99 12.04
N PRO A 168 -2.56 -14.25 12.43
CA PRO A 168 -1.50 -15.16 12.84
C PRO A 168 -0.73 -15.66 11.62
N VAL A 169 0.58 -15.49 11.64
CA VAL A 169 1.49 -16.09 10.67
C VAL A 169 2.13 -17.32 11.28
N PHE A 170 1.98 -18.47 10.62
CA PHE A 170 2.52 -19.74 11.04
C PHE A 170 3.83 -20.02 10.32
N LEU A 171 4.90 -20.14 11.08
CA LEU A 171 6.21 -20.61 10.61
C LEU A 171 6.50 -22.01 11.17
N PRO A 172 7.47 -22.76 10.63
CA PRO A 172 7.73 -24.15 11.05
C PRO A 172 7.92 -24.35 12.55
N LYS A 173 8.46 -23.34 13.25
CA LYS A 173 8.78 -23.43 14.68
C LYS A 173 8.06 -22.41 15.56
N ARG A 174 7.31 -21.47 14.99
CA ARG A 174 6.66 -20.40 15.75
C ARG A 174 5.40 -19.86 15.06
N LYS A 175 4.46 -19.41 15.87
CA LYS A 175 3.31 -18.61 15.45
C LYS A 175 3.54 -17.17 15.92
N LYS A 176 3.33 -16.19 15.06
CA LYS A 176 3.45 -14.76 15.41
C LYS A 176 2.27 -13.96 14.86
N PRO A 177 1.57 -13.18 15.71
CA PRO A 177 0.57 -12.25 15.23
C PRO A 177 1.24 -11.08 14.50
N MET A 178 0.77 -10.76 13.32
CA MET A 178 1.31 -9.69 12.48
C MET A 178 0.22 -8.70 12.09
N ARG A 179 0.57 -7.41 12.04
CA ARG A 179 -0.37 -6.34 11.70
C ARG A 179 -0.31 -6.01 10.22
N VAL A 180 -1.49 -5.81 9.63
CA VAL A 180 -1.66 -5.38 8.25
C VAL A 180 -2.65 -4.22 8.23
N GLU A 181 -2.32 -3.14 7.53
CA GLU A 181 -3.26 -2.06 7.22
C GLU A 181 -4.02 -2.41 5.95
N VAL A 182 -5.33 -2.54 6.04
CA VAL A 182 -6.23 -2.74 4.89
C VAL A 182 -6.95 -1.42 4.60
N GLN A 183 -6.74 -0.87 3.41
CA GLN A 183 -7.38 0.35 2.92
C GLN A 183 -8.39 -0.04 1.85
N ILE A 184 -9.67 0.18 2.09
CA ILE A 184 -10.74 -0.15 1.16
C ILE A 184 -11.33 1.15 0.60
N ARG A 185 -11.46 1.24 -0.73
CA ARG A 185 -11.87 2.44 -1.46
C ARG A 185 -12.76 2.06 -2.64
N THR A 186 -13.50 3.02 -3.18
CA THR A 186 -14.01 2.90 -4.54
C THR A 186 -12.94 3.26 -5.58
N ILE A 187 -13.22 2.98 -6.85
CA ILE A 187 -12.39 3.42 -7.98
C ILE A 187 -12.23 4.96 -7.94
N ALA A 188 -13.30 5.69 -7.68
CA ALA A 188 -13.29 7.15 -7.63
C ALA A 188 -12.44 7.69 -6.45
N MET A 189 -12.54 7.08 -5.28
CA MET A 189 -11.69 7.42 -4.13
C MET A 189 -10.20 7.12 -4.38
N ASP A 190 -9.90 6.01 -5.07
CA ASP A 190 -8.50 5.64 -5.38
C ASP A 190 -7.92 6.54 -6.48
N PHE A 191 -8.72 6.96 -7.46
CA PHE A 191 -8.36 7.96 -8.46
C PHE A 191 -7.93 9.26 -7.76
N TRP A 192 -8.78 9.84 -6.92
CA TRP A 192 -8.46 11.08 -6.20
C TRP A 192 -7.19 10.94 -5.34
N ALA A 193 -7.11 9.87 -4.54
CA ALA A 193 -5.98 9.65 -3.63
C ALA A 193 -4.64 9.45 -4.36
N SER A 194 -4.68 8.86 -5.56
CA SER A 194 -3.49 8.67 -6.40
C SER A 194 -2.99 9.99 -6.98
N LEU A 195 -3.90 10.88 -7.40
CA LEU A 195 -3.55 12.21 -7.91
C LEU A 195 -3.07 13.14 -6.79
N ASP A 196 -3.75 13.18 -5.63
CA ASP A 196 -3.30 13.96 -4.46
C ASP A 196 -1.86 13.59 -4.07
N HIS A 197 -1.56 12.29 -4.01
CA HIS A 197 -0.21 11.82 -3.73
C HIS A 197 0.80 12.26 -4.81
N GLN A 198 0.45 12.17 -6.09
CA GLN A 198 1.32 12.57 -7.20
C GLN A 198 1.59 14.08 -7.23
N LEU A 199 0.58 14.89 -6.95
CA LEU A 199 0.69 16.35 -6.91
C LEU A 199 1.59 16.83 -5.76
N ARG A 200 1.51 16.17 -4.60
CA ARG A 200 2.30 16.52 -3.42
C ARG A 200 3.69 15.88 -3.38
N TYR A 201 3.91 14.83 -4.17
CA TYR A 201 5.17 14.11 -4.15
C TYR A 201 6.30 14.95 -4.71
N LYS A 202 7.38 15.15 -3.94
CA LYS A 202 8.59 15.94 -4.27
C LYS A 202 8.39 17.46 -4.45
N LYS A 203 7.26 18.01 -4.07
CA LYS A 203 7.12 19.47 -4.03
C LYS A 203 7.01 19.87 -2.57
N ASP A 204 7.95 20.71 -2.10
CA ASP A 204 7.85 21.48 -0.85
C ASP A 204 6.76 22.58 -0.99
N ILE A 205 5.62 22.21 -1.59
CA ILE A 205 4.45 23.08 -1.56
C ILE A 205 3.92 22.91 -0.15
N GLU A 206 4.39 23.76 0.75
CA GLU A 206 3.72 24.02 2.00
C GLU A 206 2.23 24.20 1.67
N ASN A 207 1.39 23.47 2.39
CA ASN A 207 -0.05 23.42 2.18
C ASN A 207 -0.62 24.85 2.09
N SER A 208 -0.68 25.43 0.90
CA SER A 208 -1.45 26.66 0.75
C SER A 208 -2.90 26.29 1.04
N GLU A 209 -3.58 27.04 1.85
CA GLU A 209 -5.00 26.85 2.19
C GLU A 209 -5.86 26.76 0.91
N GLU A 210 -5.47 27.50 -0.11
CA GLU A 210 -6.10 27.50 -1.43
C GLU A 210 -6.04 26.12 -2.10
N ILE A 211 -4.87 25.48 -2.16
CA ILE A 211 -4.70 24.14 -2.75
C ILE A 211 -5.50 23.10 -1.96
N LEU A 212 -5.50 23.17 -0.63
CA LEU A 212 -6.30 22.28 0.22
C LEU A 212 -7.79 22.42 -0.07
N LYS A 213 -8.26 23.64 -0.27
CA LYS A 213 -9.65 23.93 -0.60
C LYS A 213 -10.02 23.37 -1.96
N GLU A 214 -9.22 23.60 -2.99
CA GLU A 214 -9.45 23.06 -4.33
C GLU A 214 -9.45 21.53 -4.36
N LEU A 215 -8.51 20.88 -3.65
CA LEU A 215 -8.48 19.43 -3.51
C LEU A 215 -9.73 18.90 -2.82
N LYS A 216 -10.23 19.61 -1.80
CA LYS A 216 -11.46 19.25 -1.11
C LYS A 216 -12.69 19.38 -2.03
N GLU A 217 -12.79 20.47 -2.79
CA GLU A 217 -13.87 20.68 -3.75
C GLU A 217 -13.88 19.56 -4.82
N CYS A 218 -12.73 19.22 -5.38
CA CYS A 218 -12.59 18.05 -6.28
C CYS A 218 -13.04 16.75 -5.62
N ALA A 219 -12.66 16.52 -4.36
CA ALA A 219 -13.05 15.32 -3.63
C ALA A 219 -14.57 15.23 -3.39
N GLU A 220 -15.25 16.36 -3.19
CA GLU A 220 -16.70 16.43 -3.01
C GLU A 220 -17.45 16.13 -4.32
N ILE A 221 -16.99 16.67 -5.45
CA ILE A 221 -17.54 16.36 -6.78
C ILE A 221 -17.40 14.88 -7.09
N ILE A 222 -16.21 14.32 -6.89
CA ILE A 222 -15.92 12.90 -7.13
C ILE A 222 -16.81 12.02 -6.23
N SER A 223 -16.95 12.36 -4.95
CA SER A 223 -17.81 11.64 -4.03
C SER A 223 -19.29 11.68 -4.44
N SER A 224 -19.77 12.84 -4.90
CA SER A 224 -21.14 12.98 -5.41
C SER A 224 -21.37 12.07 -6.63
N THR A 225 -20.42 12.04 -7.56
CA THR A 225 -20.47 11.18 -8.75
C THR A 225 -20.47 9.70 -8.36
N ASP A 226 -19.65 9.30 -7.40
CA ASP A 226 -19.54 7.92 -6.88
C ASP A 226 -20.89 7.44 -6.31
N TYR A 227 -21.54 8.28 -5.48
CA TYR A 227 -22.89 7.99 -4.98
C TYR A 227 -23.97 7.98 -6.06
N GLN A 228 -23.85 8.82 -7.10
CA GLN A 228 -24.78 8.79 -8.23
C GLN A 228 -24.66 7.48 -9.01
N MET A 229 -23.45 7.01 -9.27
CA MET A 229 -23.21 5.72 -9.93
C MET A 229 -23.78 4.56 -9.14
N GLN A 230 -23.66 4.59 -7.81
CA GLN A 230 -24.28 3.59 -6.93
C GLN A 230 -25.81 3.62 -7.02
N LYS A 231 -26.46 4.81 -7.08
CA LYS A 231 -27.90 4.94 -7.27
C LYS A 231 -28.37 4.38 -8.61
N ILE A 232 -27.61 4.63 -9.69
CA ILE A 232 -27.90 4.09 -11.02
C ILE A 232 -27.85 2.55 -10.98
N ARG A 233 -26.81 1.97 -10.40
CA ARG A 233 -26.71 0.52 -10.22
C ARG A 233 -27.95 -0.05 -9.53
N LYS A 234 -28.34 0.52 -8.36
CA LYS A 234 -29.52 0.07 -7.62
C LYS A 234 -30.83 0.16 -8.39
N LYS A 235 -30.94 1.12 -9.33
CA LYS A 235 -32.10 1.21 -10.23
C LYS A 235 -32.09 0.08 -11.26
N ILE A 236 -30.92 -0.21 -11.85
CA ILE A 236 -30.77 -1.29 -12.84
C ILE A 236 -31.10 -2.65 -12.18
N GLU A 237 -30.55 -2.94 -11.00
CA GLU A 237 -30.80 -4.17 -10.27
C GLU A 237 -32.30 -4.38 -10.02
N LYS A 238 -33.04 -3.36 -9.57
CA LYS A 238 -34.51 -3.42 -9.38
C LYS A 238 -35.30 -3.72 -10.65
N VAL A 239 -34.85 -3.21 -11.79
CA VAL A 239 -35.52 -3.48 -13.09
C VAL A 239 -35.28 -4.92 -13.53
N THR A 240 -34.07 -5.45 -13.29
CA THR A 240 -33.72 -6.82 -13.68
C THR A 240 -34.30 -7.90 -12.75
N GLU A 241 -34.58 -7.57 -11.48
CA GLU A 241 -35.21 -8.50 -10.51
C GLU A 241 -36.75 -8.55 -10.64
N GLY A 242 -37.34 -7.54 -11.28
CA GLY A 242 -38.80 -7.44 -11.51
C GLY A 242 -39.26 -7.94 -12.89
N SER A 243 -38.33 -8.45 -13.70
CA SER A 243 -38.60 -9.05 -15.03
C SER A 243 -38.35 -10.55 -14.98
#